data_8bd7ec284a0d249b43c3497e9a35cd5e
#
_entry.id   8bd7ec284a0d249b43c3497e9a35cd5e
#
_cell.length_a   1.000
_cell.length_b   1.000
_cell.length_c   1.000
_cell.angle_alpha   90.00
_cell.angle_beta   90.00
_cell.angle_gamma   90.00
#
_symmetry.space_group_name_H-M   'P 1'
#
loop_
_entity.id
_entity.type
_entity.pdbx_description
1 polymer ?
#
loop_
_entity_poly.entity_id
_entity_poly.type
_entity_poly.pdbx_seq_one_letter_code
_entity_poly.pdbx_strand_id
1 'polypeptide(L)'
;MAQFVYTMHRVGKVVPPKRHILKNISLSFFPGAKIGVLGLNGAGKSTLLRIMAGIDKDIEGEARPQPDIKIGYLPQEPQLNPEHTVRESIEEAVSEVVNALKRLDEVYALYADPDADFDKLAAEQGRLEEIIQAHDGHNLNVQLERAADALRLPDWDAKIANLSGGERRRVALCRLLLEKPDMLLLDEPTNHLDAESVAWLERFLHDFEGTVVAITHDRYFLDNVAGWILELDRGEGIPWEGNYSSWLEQKDQRLAQEASQEAARRKSIEKELEWVRQGTKGRQSKGKARLARFEELNSTEYQKRNETNELFIPPGPRLGDKVLEVSNLRKSYGDRLLIDDLSFSIPKGAIVGIIGPNGAGKSTLFRMISGQEQPDSGTITLGETVKLASVDQFRDSMDNSKTVWEEVSGGLDIMKIGNTEMPSRAYVGRFNFKGXDQGKRVGELSGGERGRLHLAKLLQVGGNMLLLDEPTNDLDIETLRALENALLEFPGCAMVISHDRWFLDRIATHILDYQDEGKVEFFEGNFTEYEEYKKRTLGADALEPKRIKYKRIAK
;
A
#
# COMPACT_ATOMS: atom_id res chain seq x y z
N MET A 1 -36.64 12.87 6.39
CA MET A 1 -35.56 12.50 7.35
C MET A 1 -34.45 11.78 6.62
N ALA A 2 -33.19 12.23 6.81
CA ALA A 2 -32.04 11.53 6.25
C ALA A 2 -31.94 10.15 6.89
N GLN A 3 -31.80 9.11 6.05
CA GLN A 3 -31.58 7.76 6.54
C GLN A 3 -30.09 7.45 6.48
N PHE A 4 -29.51 7.12 7.63
CA PHE A 4 -28.10 6.77 7.70
C PHE A 4 -27.93 5.25 7.49
N VAL A 5 -26.90 4.85 6.75
CA VAL A 5 -26.61 3.43 6.56
C VAL A 5 -26.07 2.81 7.84
N TYR A 6 -25.40 3.60 8.66
CA TYR A 6 -24.80 3.11 9.92
C TYR A 6 -24.78 4.25 10.92
N THR A 7 -25.08 3.92 12.18
CA THR A 7 -25.11 4.90 13.27
C THR A 7 -24.32 4.37 14.45
N MET A 8 -23.43 5.21 14.98
CA MET A 8 -22.68 4.93 16.20
C MET A 8 -23.05 5.99 17.24
N HIS A 9 -23.35 5.55 18.46
CA HIS A 9 -23.69 6.45 19.55
C HIS A 9 -22.85 6.11 20.78
N ARG A 10 -21.95 7.02 21.14
CA ARG A 10 -21.04 6.91 22.29
C ARG A 10 -20.28 5.61 22.31
N VAL A 11 -19.80 5.18 21.14
CA VAL A 11 -19.08 3.92 21.03
C VAL A 11 -17.70 4.06 21.68
N GLY A 12 -17.38 3.09 22.54
CA GLY A 12 -16.08 3.00 23.17
C GLY A 12 -15.63 1.56 23.23
N LYS A 13 -14.32 1.37 23.32
CA LYS A 13 -13.71 0.05 23.43
C LYS A 13 -12.58 0.09 24.44
N VAL A 14 -12.67 -0.80 25.42
CA VAL A 14 -11.67 -0.93 26.48
C VAL A 14 -11.07 -2.33 26.39
N VAL A 15 -9.75 -2.43 26.41
CA VAL A 15 -9.05 -3.72 26.45
C VAL A 15 -8.29 -3.84 27.78
N PRO A 16 -8.08 -5.08 28.28
CA PRO A 16 -7.31 -5.25 29.52
C PRO A 16 -5.92 -4.63 29.41
N PRO A 17 -5.36 -4.04 30.50
CA PRO A 17 -5.98 -3.99 31.86
C PRO A 17 -6.97 -2.86 32.09
N LYS A 18 -7.01 -1.81 31.32
CA LYS A 18 -7.98 -0.69 31.35
C LYS A 18 -7.63 0.34 30.29
N ARG A 19 -7.17 -0.13 29.15
CA ARG A 19 -6.75 0.75 28.06
C ARG A 19 -7.97 1.08 27.19
N HIS A 20 -8.30 2.37 27.09
CA HIS A 20 -9.34 2.85 26.19
C HIS A 20 -8.76 3.01 24.79
N ILE A 21 -9.18 2.13 23.88
CA ILE A 21 -8.77 2.23 22.47
C ILE A 21 -9.64 3.24 21.75
N LEU A 22 -10.97 3.17 21.97
CA LEU A 22 -11.92 4.10 21.38
C LEU A 22 -12.73 4.73 22.51
N LYS A 23 -13.03 6.03 22.38
CA LYS A 23 -13.73 6.80 23.40
C LYS A 23 -14.85 7.62 22.79
N ASN A 24 -16.07 7.34 23.22
CA ASN A 24 -17.24 8.19 23.01
C ASN A 24 -17.41 8.63 21.54
N ILE A 25 -17.32 7.67 20.61
CA ILE A 25 -17.46 7.95 19.19
C ILE A 25 -18.93 7.98 18.80
N SER A 26 -19.42 9.12 18.34
CA SER A 26 -20.78 9.30 17.85
C SER A 26 -20.73 9.79 16.43
N LEU A 27 -21.11 8.94 15.49
CA LEU A 27 -21.01 9.23 14.05
C LEU A 27 -22.20 8.60 13.33
N SER A 28 -22.64 9.27 12.27
CA SER A 28 -23.67 8.76 11.39
C SER A 28 -23.13 8.76 9.96
N PHE A 29 -23.35 7.69 9.24
CA PHE A 29 -22.78 7.47 7.91
C PHE A 29 -23.88 7.59 6.85
N PHE A 30 -23.68 8.48 5.89
CA PHE A 30 -24.63 8.70 4.80
C PHE A 30 -24.53 7.60 3.74
N PRO A 31 -25.65 7.24 3.10
CA PRO A 31 -25.59 6.34 1.95
C PRO A 31 -24.71 6.93 0.84
N GLY A 32 -23.83 6.09 0.30
CA GLY A 32 -22.94 6.52 -0.78
C GLY A 32 -21.71 7.28 -0.34
N ALA A 33 -21.54 7.56 0.94
CA ALA A 33 -20.36 8.29 1.43
C ALA A 33 -19.10 7.44 1.29
N LYS A 34 -18.00 8.09 0.93
CA LYS A 34 -16.69 7.44 0.81
C LYS A 34 -15.80 8.01 1.90
N ILE A 35 -15.45 7.18 2.87
CA ILE A 35 -14.77 7.63 4.09
C ILE A 35 -13.41 6.93 4.19
N GLY A 36 -12.35 7.72 4.32
CA GLY A 36 -11.01 7.20 4.63
C GLY A 36 -10.71 7.37 6.11
N VAL A 37 -10.18 6.32 6.74
CA VAL A 37 -9.86 6.33 8.18
C VAL A 37 -8.36 6.52 8.34
N LEU A 38 -7.97 7.57 9.08
CA LEU A 38 -6.58 7.88 9.39
C LEU A 38 -6.31 7.69 10.88
N GLY A 39 -5.06 7.41 11.19
CA GLY A 39 -4.61 7.33 12.58
C GLY A 39 -3.28 6.62 12.64
N LEU A 40 -2.57 6.83 13.75
CA LEU A 40 -1.32 6.12 13.99
C LEU A 40 -1.59 4.62 14.11
N ASN A 41 -0.58 3.82 13.86
CA ASN A 41 -0.69 2.38 14.13
C ASN A 41 -0.99 2.20 15.62
N GLY A 42 -1.99 1.37 15.90
CA GLY A 42 -2.47 1.17 17.26
C GLY A 42 -3.55 2.15 17.71
N ALA A 43 -4.02 3.03 16.81
CA ALA A 43 -5.05 4.02 17.15
C ALA A 43 -6.46 3.43 17.20
N GLY A 44 -6.64 2.17 16.83
CA GLY A 44 -7.94 1.51 16.89
C GLY A 44 -8.69 1.47 15.57
N LYS A 45 -8.01 1.72 14.45
CA LYS A 45 -8.66 1.73 13.13
C LYS A 45 -9.31 0.37 12.81
N SER A 46 -8.55 -0.71 12.94
CA SER A 46 -9.08 -2.05 12.67
C SER A 46 -10.18 -2.44 13.66
N THR A 47 -10.05 -2.02 14.89
CA THR A 47 -11.08 -2.25 15.92
C THR A 47 -12.39 -1.59 15.53
N LEU A 48 -12.32 -0.35 15.02
CA LEU A 48 -13.50 0.36 14.55
C LEU A 48 -14.21 -0.42 13.45
N LEU A 49 -13.47 -0.93 12.49
CA LEU A 49 -14.06 -1.71 11.38
C LEU A 49 -14.66 -3.03 11.89
N ARG A 50 -14.00 -3.70 12.83
CA ARG A 50 -14.57 -4.94 13.41
C ARG A 50 -15.89 -4.66 14.13
N ILE A 51 -15.98 -3.52 14.81
CA ILE A 51 -17.23 -3.12 15.47
C ILE A 51 -18.31 -2.88 14.41
N MET A 52 -17.98 -2.14 13.35
CA MET A 52 -18.93 -1.83 12.28
C MET A 52 -19.38 -3.09 11.53
N ALA A 53 -18.49 -4.06 11.40
CA ALA A 53 -18.81 -5.34 10.74
C ALA A 53 -19.67 -6.25 11.61
N GLY A 54 -19.87 -5.91 12.87
CA GLY A 54 -20.64 -6.73 13.81
C GLY A 54 -19.87 -7.89 14.42
N ILE A 55 -18.55 -7.91 14.24
CA ILE A 55 -17.69 -8.98 14.77
C ILE A 55 -17.36 -8.73 16.24
N ASP A 56 -17.03 -7.48 16.58
CA ASP A 56 -16.73 -7.11 17.97
C ASP A 56 -17.96 -6.43 18.58
N LYS A 57 -18.64 -7.14 19.44
CA LYS A 57 -19.85 -6.65 20.13
C LYS A 57 -19.60 -6.24 21.57
N ASP A 58 -18.37 -6.44 22.06
CA ASP A 58 -17.98 -6.07 23.42
C ASP A 58 -17.55 -4.61 23.45
N ILE A 59 -18.53 -3.72 23.40
CA ILE A 59 -18.33 -2.28 23.29
C ILE A 59 -19.21 -1.53 24.28
N GLU A 60 -18.80 -0.29 24.59
CA GLU A 60 -19.66 0.69 25.24
C GLU A 60 -20.46 1.41 24.16
N GLY A 61 -21.66 1.86 24.51
CA GLY A 61 -22.51 2.56 23.54
C GLY A 61 -23.18 1.61 22.56
N GLU A 62 -23.64 2.16 21.46
CA GLU A 62 -24.39 1.43 20.44
C GLU A 62 -23.78 1.63 19.05
N ALA A 63 -23.72 0.57 18.27
CA ALA A 63 -23.31 0.61 16.88
C ALA A 63 -24.32 -0.21 16.07
N ARG A 64 -25.06 0.47 15.18
CA ARG A 64 -26.21 -0.14 14.51
C ARG A 64 -26.19 0.13 13.01
N PRO A 65 -26.19 -0.92 12.18
CA PRO A 65 -26.45 -0.74 10.76
C PRO A 65 -27.94 -0.48 10.52
N GLN A 66 -28.24 0.14 9.39
CA GLN A 66 -29.61 0.25 8.91
C GLN A 66 -30.17 -1.17 8.71
N PRO A 67 -31.44 -1.42 9.07
CA PRO A 67 -32.00 -2.76 8.84
C PRO A 67 -31.92 -3.19 7.38
N ASP A 68 -31.62 -4.47 7.19
CA ASP A 68 -31.61 -5.15 5.88
C ASP A 68 -30.51 -4.70 4.94
N ILE A 69 -29.50 -3.96 5.40
CA ILE A 69 -28.35 -3.68 4.53
C ILE A 69 -27.37 -4.84 4.55
N LYS A 70 -26.69 -5.01 3.43
CA LYS A 70 -25.63 -6.01 3.27
C LYS A 70 -24.28 -5.32 3.47
N ILE A 71 -23.53 -5.76 4.46
CA ILE A 71 -22.21 -5.21 4.76
C ILE A 71 -21.16 -6.22 4.33
N GLY A 72 -20.23 -5.77 3.50
CA GLY A 72 -19.07 -6.56 3.11
C GLY A 72 -17.84 -6.08 3.88
N TYR A 73 -17.05 -7.02 4.39
CA TYR A 73 -15.90 -6.70 5.21
C TYR A 73 -14.67 -7.44 4.73
N LEU A 74 -13.61 -6.68 4.46
CA LEU A 74 -12.29 -7.22 4.14
C LEU A 74 -11.38 -6.99 5.35
N PRO A 75 -11.11 -8.04 6.15
CA PRO A 75 -10.18 -7.90 7.28
C PRO A 75 -8.73 -7.93 6.80
N GLN A 76 -7.80 -7.67 7.71
CA GLN A 76 -6.37 -7.74 7.36
C GLN A 76 -5.96 -9.15 6.95
N GLU A 77 -6.54 -10.17 7.57
CA GLU A 77 -6.25 -11.58 7.25
C GLU A 77 -7.56 -12.27 6.86
N PRO A 78 -7.96 -12.19 5.59
CA PRO A 78 -9.22 -12.81 5.18
C PRO A 78 -9.15 -14.34 5.20
N GLN A 79 -10.30 -14.95 5.50
CA GLN A 79 -10.44 -16.40 5.55
C GLN A 79 -11.16 -16.88 4.30
N LEU A 80 -10.52 -17.77 3.55
CA LEU A 80 -11.08 -18.39 2.36
C LEU A 80 -11.07 -19.90 2.58
N ASN A 81 -11.98 -20.61 1.88
CA ASN A 81 -12.00 -22.07 1.94
C ASN A 81 -10.77 -22.65 1.24
N PRO A 82 -9.84 -23.30 1.97
CA PRO A 82 -8.61 -23.78 1.36
C PRO A 82 -8.82 -24.92 0.36
N GLU A 83 -9.97 -25.58 0.40
CA GLU A 83 -10.28 -26.67 -0.51
C GLU A 83 -10.73 -26.19 -1.89
N HIS A 84 -11.13 -24.92 -2.00
CA HIS A 84 -11.60 -24.36 -3.26
C HIS A 84 -10.44 -23.96 -4.17
N THR A 85 -10.70 -23.97 -5.48
CA THR A 85 -9.86 -23.27 -6.44
C THR A 85 -10.20 -21.77 -6.42
N VAL A 86 -9.37 -20.96 -7.08
CA VAL A 86 -9.65 -19.53 -7.22
C VAL A 86 -11.02 -19.34 -7.89
N ARG A 87 -11.29 -20.08 -8.97
CA ARG A 87 -12.59 -19.98 -9.68
C ARG A 87 -13.76 -20.31 -8.75
N GLU A 88 -13.65 -21.40 -8.00
CA GLU A 88 -14.72 -21.79 -7.08
C GLU A 88 -14.98 -20.74 -6.02
N SER A 89 -13.92 -20.13 -5.49
CA SER A 89 -14.02 -19.09 -4.47
C SER A 89 -14.73 -17.85 -5.04
N ILE A 90 -14.37 -17.44 -6.25
CA ILE A 90 -14.98 -16.27 -6.89
C ILE A 90 -16.43 -16.54 -7.28
N GLU A 91 -16.72 -17.72 -7.82
CA GLU A 91 -18.09 -18.08 -8.22
C GLU A 91 -19.02 -18.18 -7.00
N GLU A 92 -18.50 -18.57 -5.85
CA GLU A 92 -19.29 -18.60 -4.61
C GLU A 92 -19.83 -17.20 -4.27
N ALA A 93 -19.02 -16.16 -4.52
CA ALA A 93 -19.42 -14.78 -4.25
C ALA A 93 -20.58 -14.31 -5.15
N VAL A 94 -20.71 -14.90 -6.34
CA VAL A 94 -21.78 -14.59 -7.30
C VAL A 94 -22.69 -15.80 -7.50
N SER A 95 -22.84 -16.63 -6.46
CA SER A 95 -23.54 -17.91 -6.57
C SER A 95 -24.99 -17.77 -6.99
N GLU A 96 -25.68 -16.71 -6.58
CA GLU A 96 -27.07 -16.49 -6.98
C GLU A 96 -27.18 -16.42 -8.50
N VAL A 97 -26.29 -15.65 -9.15
CA VAL A 97 -26.29 -15.52 -10.62
C VAL A 97 -25.84 -16.82 -11.29
N VAL A 98 -24.79 -17.45 -10.76
CA VAL A 98 -24.28 -18.72 -11.30
C VAL A 98 -25.37 -19.79 -11.26
N ASN A 99 -26.05 -19.93 -10.12
CA ASN A 99 -27.11 -20.91 -9.96
C ASN A 99 -28.32 -20.60 -10.86
N ALA A 100 -28.63 -19.30 -11.00
CA ALA A 100 -29.75 -18.90 -11.89
C ALA A 100 -29.46 -19.25 -13.34
N LEU A 101 -28.18 -19.04 -13.79
CA LEU A 101 -27.79 -19.39 -15.16
C LEU A 101 -27.88 -20.90 -15.40
N LYS A 102 -27.43 -21.70 -14.44
CA LYS A 102 -27.46 -23.16 -14.53
C LYS A 102 -28.92 -23.65 -14.59
N ARG A 103 -29.75 -23.13 -13.68
CA ARG A 103 -31.16 -23.55 -13.64
C ARG A 103 -31.92 -23.12 -14.88
N LEU A 104 -31.59 -21.94 -15.43
CA LEU A 104 -32.23 -21.47 -16.66
C LEU A 104 -31.95 -22.42 -17.81
N ASP A 105 -30.71 -22.92 -17.93
CA ASP A 105 -30.38 -23.92 -18.96
C ASP A 105 -31.19 -25.20 -18.76
N GLU A 106 -31.35 -25.64 -17.49
CA GLU A 106 -32.18 -26.81 -17.17
C GLU A 106 -33.65 -26.58 -17.56
N VAL A 107 -34.18 -25.38 -17.30
CA VAL A 107 -35.54 -25.02 -17.64
C VAL A 107 -35.74 -25.07 -19.16
N TYR A 108 -34.80 -24.54 -19.92
CA TYR A 108 -34.87 -24.59 -21.39
C TYR A 108 -34.90 -26.03 -21.88
N ALA A 109 -34.11 -26.91 -21.27
CA ALA A 109 -34.10 -28.34 -21.63
C ALA A 109 -35.42 -29.00 -21.28
N LEU A 110 -36.07 -28.61 -20.17
CA LEU A 110 -37.34 -29.17 -19.73
C LEU A 110 -38.49 -28.82 -20.65
N TYR A 111 -38.40 -27.73 -21.42
CA TYR A 111 -39.44 -27.39 -22.43
C TYR A 111 -39.55 -28.46 -23.51
N ALA A 112 -38.54 -29.29 -23.72
CA ALA A 112 -38.58 -30.37 -24.69
C ALA A 112 -39.43 -31.55 -24.23
N ASP A 113 -39.74 -31.65 -22.94
CA ASP A 113 -40.58 -32.73 -22.40
C ASP A 113 -42.07 -32.42 -22.70
N PRO A 114 -42.76 -33.27 -23.44
CA PRO A 114 -44.18 -33.01 -23.77
C PRO A 114 -45.11 -33.07 -22.54
N ASP A 115 -44.69 -33.70 -21.46
CA ASP A 115 -45.46 -33.80 -20.20
C ASP A 115 -45.16 -32.67 -19.21
N ALA A 116 -44.32 -31.72 -19.59
CA ALA A 116 -43.93 -30.63 -18.70
C ALA A 116 -45.08 -29.66 -18.46
N ASP A 117 -45.09 -29.06 -17.25
CA ASP A 117 -46.00 -27.97 -16.89
C ASP A 117 -45.41 -26.66 -17.46
N PHE A 118 -45.81 -26.26 -18.63
CA PHE A 118 -45.26 -25.11 -19.33
C PHE A 118 -45.54 -23.79 -18.61
N ASP A 119 -46.67 -23.67 -17.93
CA ASP A 119 -46.97 -22.46 -17.15
C ASP A 119 -46.01 -22.29 -15.98
N LYS A 120 -45.71 -23.39 -15.29
CA LYS A 120 -44.78 -23.40 -14.17
C LYS A 120 -43.37 -23.09 -14.63
N LEU A 121 -42.95 -23.68 -15.75
CA LEU A 121 -41.62 -23.41 -16.35
C LEU A 121 -41.49 -21.97 -16.78
N ALA A 122 -42.55 -21.38 -17.38
CA ALA A 122 -42.52 -19.99 -17.82
C ALA A 122 -42.38 -19.04 -16.61
N ALA A 123 -43.06 -19.31 -15.51
CA ALA A 123 -42.96 -18.51 -14.29
C ALA A 123 -41.56 -18.57 -13.69
N GLU A 124 -40.99 -19.78 -13.64
CA GLU A 124 -39.62 -19.97 -13.14
C GLU A 124 -38.60 -19.26 -14.04
N GLN A 125 -38.76 -19.39 -15.37
CA GLN A 125 -37.91 -18.71 -16.34
C GLN A 125 -37.91 -17.20 -16.09
N GLY A 126 -39.09 -16.61 -15.88
CA GLY A 126 -39.24 -15.19 -15.63
C GLY A 126 -38.46 -14.75 -14.38
N ARG A 127 -38.58 -15.53 -13.29
CA ARG A 127 -37.87 -15.24 -12.05
C ARG A 127 -36.35 -15.32 -12.24
N LEU A 128 -35.90 -16.36 -12.95
CA LEU A 128 -34.46 -16.55 -13.19
C LEU A 128 -33.87 -15.44 -14.06
N GLU A 129 -34.61 -15.05 -15.11
CA GLU A 129 -34.19 -13.97 -16.01
C GLU A 129 -34.12 -12.63 -15.27
N GLU A 130 -35.02 -12.39 -14.31
CA GLU A 130 -34.99 -11.20 -13.48
C GLU A 130 -33.69 -11.14 -12.66
N ILE A 131 -33.32 -12.26 -12.02
CA ILE A 131 -32.10 -12.37 -11.24
C ILE A 131 -30.88 -12.10 -12.11
N ILE A 132 -30.83 -12.75 -13.27
CA ILE A 132 -29.71 -12.64 -14.21
C ILE A 132 -29.57 -11.19 -14.70
N GLN A 133 -30.68 -10.56 -15.06
CA GLN A 133 -30.67 -9.21 -15.60
C GLN A 133 -30.27 -8.19 -14.55
N ALA A 134 -30.69 -8.38 -13.29
CA ALA A 134 -30.34 -7.46 -12.19
C ALA A 134 -28.83 -7.40 -11.96
N HIS A 135 -28.11 -8.48 -12.27
CA HIS A 135 -26.65 -8.58 -12.05
C HIS A 135 -25.86 -8.56 -13.36
N ASP A 136 -26.50 -8.26 -14.49
CA ASP A 136 -25.88 -8.35 -15.82
C ASP A 136 -25.23 -9.74 -16.02
N GLY A 137 -25.95 -10.79 -15.62
CA GLY A 137 -25.40 -12.13 -15.51
C GLY A 137 -25.02 -12.79 -16.82
N HIS A 138 -25.61 -12.35 -17.95
CA HIS A 138 -25.23 -12.88 -19.27
C HIS A 138 -23.80 -12.48 -19.64
N ASN A 139 -23.26 -11.45 -19.01
CA ASN A 139 -21.87 -11.01 -19.16
C ASN A 139 -20.99 -11.42 -17.97
N LEU A 140 -21.45 -12.41 -17.19
CA LEU A 140 -20.75 -12.79 -15.95
C LEU A 140 -19.30 -13.15 -16.18
N ASN A 141 -19.01 -13.98 -17.18
CA ASN A 141 -17.62 -14.40 -17.45
C ASN A 141 -16.73 -13.19 -17.78
N VAL A 142 -17.27 -12.22 -18.51
CA VAL A 142 -16.53 -10.99 -18.84
C VAL A 142 -16.24 -10.22 -17.56
N GLN A 143 -17.22 -10.09 -16.68
CA GLN A 143 -17.05 -9.39 -15.40
C GLN A 143 -15.98 -10.06 -14.53
N LEU A 144 -16.03 -11.40 -14.44
CA LEU A 144 -15.05 -12.16 -13.64
C LEU A 144 -13.65 -12.02 -14.21
N GLU A 145 -13.50 -12.11 -15.54
CA GLU A 145 -12.18 -11.98 -16.18
C GLU A 145 -11.60 -10.57 -15.99
N ARG A 146 -12.43 -9.53 -16.10
CA ARG A 146 -11.97 -8.16 -15.91
C ARG A 146 -11.47 -7.94 -14.48
N ALA A 147 -12.23 -8.42 -13.49
CA ALA A 147 -11.85 -8.26 -12.10
C ALA A 147 -10.58 -9.06 -11.80
N ALA A 148 -10.49 -10.29 -12.32
CA ALA A 148 -9.32 -11.13 -12.13
C ALA A 148 -8.06 -10.49 -12.72
N ASP A 149 -8.18 -9.94 -13.93
CA ASP A 149 -7.04 -9.25 -14.57
C ASP A 149 -6.65 -8.00 -13.80
N ALA A 150 -7.64 -7.21 -13.37
CA ALA A 150 -7.38 -5.95 -12.65
C ALA A 150 -6.63 -6.19 -11.34
N LEU A 151 -7.00 -7.24 -10.62
CA LEU A 151 -6.38 -7.56 -9.32
C LEU A 151 -5.27 -8.61 -9.46
N ARG A 152 -4.94 -9.00 -10.69
CA ARG A 152 -3.85 -9.94 -11.01
C ARG A 152 -3.97 -11.23 -10.20
N LEU A 153 -5.15 -11.85 -10.27
CA LEU A 153 -5.42 -13.08 -9.53
C LEU A 153 -4.57 -14.22 -10.08
N PRO A 154 -4.24 -15.23 -9.24
CA PRO A 154 -3.61 -16.45 -9.73
C PRO A 154 -4.52 -17.18 -10.72
N ASP A 155 -3.99 -18.24 -11.33
CA ASP A 155 -4.75 -19.07 -12.28
C ASP A 155 -6.06 -19.53 -11.65
N TRP A 156 -7.10 -19.60 -12.48
CA TRP A 156 -8.42 -20.03 -12.04
C TRP A 156 -8.40 -21.41 -11.35
N ASP A 157 -7.52 -22.30 -11.79
CA ASP A 157 -7.43 -23.67 -11.26
C ASP A 157 -6.53 -23.80 -10.05
N ALA A 158 -5.84 -22.72 -9.64
CA ALA A 158 -4.96 -22.78 -8.47
C ALA A 158 -5.79 -23.00 -7.20
N LYS A 159 -5.27 -23.85 -6.31
CA LYS A 159 -5.90 -24.13 -5.01
C LYS A 159 -5.61 -22.99 -4.04
N ILE A 160 -6.63 -22.57 -3.31
CA ILE A 160 -6.49 -21.51 -2.29
C ILE A 160 -5.42 -21.89 -1.26
N ALA A 161 -5.37 -23.16 -0.87
CA ALA A 161 -4.40 -23.64 0.13
C ALA A 161 -2.95 -23.36 -0.28
N ASN A 162 -2.67 -23.30 -1.59
CA ASN A 162 -1.31 -23.13 -2.11
C ASN A 162 -0.93 -21.68 -2.39
N LEU A 163 -1.82 -20.73 -2.11
CA LEU A 163 -1.58 -19.32 -2.40
C LEU A 163 -0.79 -18.64 -1.29
N SER A 164 -0.02 -17.63 -1.67
CA SER A 164 0.62 -16.73 -0.69
C SER A 164 -0.44 -15.88 0.02
N GLY A 165 -0.05 -15.24 1.12
CA GLY A 165 -0.94 -14.34 1.84
C GLY A 165 -1.45 -13.21 0.96
N GLY A 166 -0.57 -12.61 0.17
CA GLY A 166 -0.96 -11.53 -0.75
C GLY A 166 -1.93 -11.99 -1.83
N GLU A 167 -1.70 -13.18 -2.37
CA GLU A 167 -2.60 -13.77 -3.37
C GLU A 167 -3.99 -14.03 -2.78
N ARG A 168 -4.04 -14.56 -1.56
CA ARG A 168 -5.31 -14.79 -0.86
C ARG A 168 -6.06 -13.48 -0.64
N ARG A 169 -5.35 -12.43 -0.25
CA ARG A 169 -5.96 -11.12 -0.04
C ARG A 169 -6.59 -10.60 -1.33
N ARG A 170 -5.89 -10.75 -2.45
CA ARG A 170 -6.43 -10.28 -3.74
C ARG A 170 -7.68 -11.06 -4.14
N VAL A 171 -7.70 -12.37 -3.90
CA VAL A 171 -8.89 -13.18 -4.16
C VAL A 171 -10.05 -12.72 -3.26
N ALA A 172 -9.79 -12.50 -1.97
CA ALA A 172 -10.82 -12.05 -1.02
C ALA A 172 -11.38 -10.68 -1.42
N LEU A 173 -10.52 -9.76 -1.83
CA LEU A 173 -10.96 -8.45 -2.29
C LEU A 173 -11.83 -8.58 -3.55
N CYS A 174 -11.39 -9.38 -4.50
CA CYS A 174 -12.15 -9.60 -5.74
C CYS A 174 -13.55 -10.15 -5.44
N ARG A 175 -13.64 -11.17 -4.59
CA ARG A 175 -14.93 -11.73 -4.17
C ARG A 175 -15.85 -10.64 -3.61
N LEU A 176 -15.30 -9.83 -2.72
CA LEU A 176 -16.09 -8.82 -2.02
C LEU A 176 -16.64 -7.77 -2.97
N LEU A 177 -15.81 -7.31 -3.91
CA LEU A 177 -16.24 -6.32 -4.89
C LEU A 177 -17.32 -6.86 -5.81
N LEU A 178 -17.23 -8.14 -6.17
CA LEU A 178 -18.23 -8.78 -7.05
C LEU A 178 -19.56 -9.03 -6.33
N GLU A 179 -19.56 -9.15 -5.00
CA GLU A 179 -20.79 -9.28 -4.23
C GLU A 179 -21.64 -8.01 -4.23
N LYS A 180 -21.04 -6.87 -4.46
CA LYS A 180 -21.70 -5.56 -4.52
C LYS A 180 -22.57 -5.29 -3.29
N PRO A 181 -21.99 -5.29 -2.07
CA PRO A 181 -22.78 -5.01 -0.87
C PRO A 181 -23.22 -3.55 -0.81
N ASP A 182 -24.10 -3.23 0.14
CA ASP A 182 -24.57 -1.86 0.35
C ASP A 182 -23.51 -1.00 1.06
N MET A 183 -22.66 -1.63 1.85
CA MET A 183 -21.59 -0.96 2.57
C MET A 183 -20.34 -1.83 2.54
N LEU A 184 -19.23 -1.25 2.14
CA LEU A 184 -17.93 -1.92 2.12
C LEU A 184 -17.06 -1.40 3.26
N LEU A 185 -16.53 -2.31 4.05
CA LEU A 185 -15.56 -2.02 5.10
C LEU A 185 -14.25 -2.68 4.70
N LEU A 186 -13.25 -1.87 4.37
CA LEU A 186 -12.01 -2.36 3.77
C LEU A 186 -10.83 -2.01 4.68
N ASP A 187 -10.15 -3.03 5.19
CA ASP A 187 -8.96 -2.85 6.03
C ASP A 187 -7.72 -3.04 5.18
N GLU A 188 -7.08 -1.93 4.81
CA GLU A 188 -5.88 -1.89 3.97
C GLU A 188 -6.09 -2.58 2.62
N PRO A 189 -7.09 -2.13 1.84
CA PRO A 189 -7.40 -2.85 0.58
C PRO A 189 -6.31 -2.73 -0.47
N THR A 190 -5.43 -1.73 -0.37
CA THR A 190 -4.36 -1.52 -1.35
C THR A 190 -3.08 -2.30 -1.02
N ASN A 191 -2.99 -2.92 0.16
CA ASN A 191 -1.82 -3.74 0.50
C ASN A 191 -1.67 -4.89 -0.47
N HIS A 192 -0.44 -5.13 -0.91
CA HIS A 192 -0.06 -6.20 -1.85
C HIS A 192 -0.62 -5.99 -3.25
N LEU A 193 -1.10 -4.77 -3.56
CA LEU A 193 -1.48 -4.40 -4.93
C LEU A 193 -0.39 -3.52 -5.53
N ASP A 194 -0.13 -3.71 -6.82
CA ASP A 194 0.75 -2.79 -7.53
C ASP A 194 0.00 -1.50 -7.88
N ALA A 195 0.74 -0.50 -8.37
CA ALA A 195 0.18 0.82 -8.61
C ALA A 195 -0.98 0.81 -9.62
N GLU A 196 -0.89 -0.03 -10.65
CA GLU A 196 -1.95 -0.12 -11.67
C GLU A 196 -3.22 -0.71 -11.10
N SER A 197 -3.11 -1.74 -10.26
CA SER A 197 -4.26 -2.36 -9.61
C SER A 197 -4.92 -1.38 -8.62
N VAL A 198 -4.11 -0.61 -7.90
CA VAL A 198 -4.64 0.41 -7.00
C VAL A 198 -5.44 1.45 -7.77
N ALA A 199 -4.93 1.91 -8.93
CA ALA A 199 -5.64 2.88 -9.76
C ALA A 199 -6.97 2.34 -10.23
N TRP A 200 -7.00 1.06 -10.63
CA TRP A 200 -8.25 0.40 -11.03
C TRP A 200 -9.24 0.36 -9.86
N LEU A 201 -8.76 -0.01 -8.67
CA LEU A 201 -9.61 -0.09 -7.48
C LEU A 201 -10.21 1.28 -7.14
N GLU A 202 -9.42 2.35 -7.26
CA GLU A 202 -9.91 3.71 -7.05
C GLU A 202 -11.08 4.03 -7.97
N ARG A 203 -10.95 3.71 -9.26
CA ARG A 203 -12.02 3.97 -10.22
C ARG A 203 -13.26 3.15 -9.87
N PHE A 204 -13.08 1.88 -9.51
CA PHE A 204 -14.17 1.01 -9.13
C PHE A 204 -14.94 1.57 -7.93
N LEU A 205 -14.21 1.97 -6.87
CA LEU A 205 -14.83 2.47 -5.64
C LEU A 205 -15.45 3.85 -5.83
N HIS A 206 -14.85 4.69 -6.66
CA HIS A 206 -15.41 6.00 -6.99
C HIS A 206 -16.81 5.83 -7.62
N ASP A 207 -16.95 4.85 -8.50
CA ASP A 207 -18.21 4.58 -9.21
C ASP A 207 -19.17 3.69 -8.41
N PHE A 208 -18.69 3.09 -7.32
CA PHE A 208 -19.51 2.21 -6.49
C PHE A 208 -20.62 3.01 -5.82
N GLU A 209 -21.87 2.52 -5.93
CA GLU A 209 -23.03 3.24 -5.41
C GLU A 209 -23.17 3.19 -3.90
N GLY A 210 -22.59 2.17 -3.25
CA GLY A 210 -22.69 1.98 -1.82
C GLY A 210 -21.75 2.86 -1.03
N THR A 211 -21.82 2.72 0.28
CA THR A 211 -20.94 3.42 1.23
C THR A 211 -19.64 2.64 1.39
N VAL A 212 -18.52 3.35 1.44
CA VAL A 212 -17.21 2.75 1.64
C VAL A 212 -16.54 3.37 2.86
N VAL A 213 -16.04 2.53 3.76
CA VAL A 213 -15.18 2.95 4.87
C VAL A 213 -13.88 2.16 4.72
N ALA A 214 -12.79 2.85 4.43
CA ALA A 214 -11.52 2.20 4.15
C ALA A 214 -10.42 2.70 5.08
N ILE A 215 -9.70 1.76 5.67
CA ILE A 215 -8.45 2.06 6.37
C ILE A 215 -7.35 1.91 5.34
N THR A 216 -6.59 2.96 5.10
CA THR A 216 -5.47 2.87 4.16
C THR A 216 -4.42 3.93 4.47
N HIS A 217 -3.18 3.62 4.10
CA HIS A 217 -2.06 4.56 4.15
C HIS A 217 -1.77 5.11 2.75
N ASP A 218 -2.57 4.74 1.78
CA ASP A 218 -2.43 5.18 0.39
C ASP A 218 -3.09 6.54 0.22
N ARG A 219 -2.28 7.59 0.14
CA ARG A 219 -2.78 8.96 0.13
C ARG A 219 -3.45 9.36 -1.18
N TYR A 220 -3.03 8.79 -2.32
CA TYR A 220 -3.78 9.01 -3.57
C TYR A 220 -5.15 8.37 -3.50
N PHE A 221 -5.25 7.18 -2.90
CA PHE A 221 -6.55 6.56 -2.68
C PHE A 221 -7.45 7.48 -1.84
N LEU A 222 -6.91 8.02 -0.75
CA LEU A 222 -7.65 8.95 0.11
C LEU A 222 -8.02 10.24 -0.62
N ASP A 223 -7.13 10.71 -1.50
CA ASP A 223 -7.38 11.92 -2.27
C ASP A 223 -8.42 11.69 -3.37
N ASN A 224 -8.37 10.53 -4.03
CA ASN A 224 -9.20 10.26 -5.21
C ASN A 224 -10.56 9.67 -4.87
N VAL A 225 -10.66 8.90 -3.78
CA VAL A 225 -11.89 8.17 -3.44
C VAL A 225 -12.66 8.83 -2.30
N ALA A 226 -11.96 9.33 -1.28
CA ALA A 226 -12.62 9.78 -0.05
C ALA A 226 -13.25 11.17 -0.21
N GLY A 227 -14.49 11.29 0.25
CA GLY A 227 -15.15 12.58 0.43
C GLY A 227 -15.15 13.03 1.89
N TRP A 228 -14.78 12.13 2.79
CA TRP A 228 -14.64 12.39 4.22
C TRP A 228 -13.42 11.66 4.74
N ILE A 229 -12.73 12.30 5.68
CA ILE A 229 -11.64 11.67 6.43
C ILE A 229 -12.09 11.54 7.88
N LEU A 230 -12.00 10.33 8.42
CA LEU A 230 -12.24 10.08 9.83
C LEU A 230 -10.89 9.84 10.50
N GLU A 231 -10.47 10.80 11.30
CA GLU A 231 -9.19 10.71 12.01
C GLU A 231 -9.42 10.12 13.41
N LEU A 232 -8.72 9.03 13.71
CA LEU A 232 -8.70 8.48 15.06
C LEU A 232 -7.46 9.00 15.78
N ASP A 233 -7.68 9.78 16.82
CA ASP A 233 -6.61 10.42 17.58
C ASP A 233 -6.92 10.30 19.06
N ARG A 234 -6.08 9.60 19.79
CA ARG A 234 -6.20 9.40 21.26
C ARG A 234 -7.56 8.83 21.63
N GLY A 235 -8.07 7.90 20.82
CA GLY A 235 -9.33 7.22 21.04
C GLY A 235 -10.56 7.94 20.52
N GLU A 236 -10.43 9.21 20.15
CA GLU A 236 -11.53 10.01 19.62
C GLU A 236 -11.60 9.93 18.12
N GLY A 237 -12.81 10.00 17.56
CA GLY A 237 -13.03 10.01 16.14
C GLY A 237 -13.43 11.38 15.67
N ILE A 238 -12.61 12.01 14.84
CA ILE A 238 -12.82 13.37 14.35
C ILE A 238 -13.11 13.31 12.85
N PRO A 239 -14.33 13.67 12.42
CA PRO A 239 -14.64 13.70 10.99
C PRO A 239 -14.19 15.02 10.38
N TRP A 240 -13.60 14.93 9.18
CA TRP A 240 -13.18 16.08 8.40
C TRP A 240 -13.79 15.95 7.01
N GLU A 241 -14.47 16.98 6.55
CA GLU A 241 -15.04 16.96 5.21
C GLU A 241 -13.97 17.18 4.16
N GLY A 242 -14.01 16.37 3.10
CA GLY A 242 -13.10 16.47 1.99
C GLY A 242 -12.16 15.29 1.88
N ASN A 243 -11.19 15.42 0.98
CA ASN A 243 -10.21 14.36 0.70
C ASN A 243 -8.94 14.57 1.52
N TYR A 244 -7.89 13.81 1.20
CA TYR A 244 -6.64 13.89 1.97
C TYR A 244 -5.99 15.27 1.87
N SER A 245 -5.96 15.87 0.68
CA SER A 245 -5.39 17.21 0.51
C SER A 245 -6.14 18.25 1.34
N SER A 246 -7.46 18.15 1.39
CA SER A 246 -8.28 19.01 2.25
C SER A 246 -7.96 18.81 3.72
N TRP A 247 -7.78 17.55 4.12
CA TRP A 247 -7.42 17.23 5.51
C TRP A 247 -6.08 17.85 5.89
N LEU A 248 -5.08 17.78 4.99
CA LEU A 248 -3.76 18.39 5.23
C LEU A 248 -3.91 19.88 5.54
N GLU A 249 -4.69 20.57 4.71
CA GLU A 249 -4.89 22.00 4.86
C GLU A 249 -5.58 22.36 6.17
N GLN A 250 -6.67 21.65 6.48
CA GLN A 250 -7.43 21.86 7.70
C GLN A 250 -6.61 21.51 8.95
N LYS A 251 -5.83 20.41 8.87
CA LYS A 251 -5.00 19.98 9.98
C LYS A 251 -3.86 20.96 10.25
N ASP A 252 -3.24 21.49 9.20
CA ASP A 252 -2.19 22.50 9.34
C ASP A 252 -2.72 23.75 10.06
N GLN A 253 -3.91 24.21 9.67
CA GLN A 253 -4.54 25.38 10.29
C GLN A 253 -4.84 25.13 11.77
N ARG A 254 -5.34 23.94 12.09
CA ARG A 254 -5.66 23.57 13.47
C ARG A 254 -4.40 23.49 14.33
N LEU A 255 -3.34 22.86 13.82
CA LEU A 255 -2.08 22.75 14.56
C LEU A 255 -1.41 24.12 14.77
N ALA A 256 -1.62 25.05 13.84
CA ALA A 256 -1.11 26.41 13.99
C ALA A 256 -1.71 27.12 15.21
N GLN A 257 -2.90 26.71 15.64
CA GLN A 257 -3.60 27.31 16.77
C GLN A 257 -3.30 26.58 18.10
N GLU A 258 -2.62 25.44 18.04
CA GLU A 258 -2.31 24.64 19.22
C GLU A 258 -0.92 24.96 19.77
N ALA A 259 -0.63 24.42 20.95
CA ALA A 259 0.62 24.70 21.67
C ALA A 259 1.85 24.17 20.93
N SER A 260 3.01 24.67 21.31
CA SER A 260 4.31 24.36 20.70
C SER A 260 4.71 22.89 20.70
N GLN A 261 4.05 22.07 21.52
CA GLN A 261 4.28 20.62 21.56
C GLN A 261 4.06 19.93 20.21
N GLU A 262 3.24 20.54 19.36
CA GLU A 262 2.90 19.99 18.05
C GLU A 262 3.74 20.61 16.92
N ALA A 263 4.76 21.38 17.24
CA ALA A 263 5.54 22.12 16.23
C ALA A 263 6.23 21.21 15.21
N ALA A 264 6.82 20.08 15.68
CA ALA A 264 7.50 19.16 14.77
C ALA A 264 6.52 18.48 13.83
N ARG A 265 5.37 18.09 14.37
CA ARG A 265 4.30 17.47 13.57
C ARG A 265 3.77 18.44 12.51
N ARG A 266 3.56 19.69 12.91
CA ARG A 266 3.12 20.72 11.98
C ARG A 266 4.14 20.96 10.88
N LYS A 267 5.43 21.03 11.23
CA LYS A 267 6.51 21.25 10.25
C LYS A 267 6.52 20.13 9.20
N SER A 268 6.35 18.89 9.64
CA SER A 268 6.30 17.74 8.73
C SER A 268 5.11 17.82 7.79
N ILE A 269 3.94 18.19 8.31
CA ILE A 269 2.72 18.36 7.52
C ILE A 269 2.87 19.51 6.53
N GLU A 270 3.47 20.62 6.96
CA GLU A 270 3.69 21.78 6.10
C GLU A 270 4.52 21.44 4.86
N LYS A 271 5.54 20.60 5.02
CA LYS A 271 6.38 20.19 3.89
C LYS A 271 5.58 19.40 2.87
N GLU A 272 4.74 18.49 3.33
CA GLU A 272 3.87 17.73 2.42
C GLU A 272 2.83 18.63 1.76
N LEU A 273 2.23 19.54 2.53
CA LEU A 273 1.23 20.47 2.02
C LEU A 273 1.81 21.40 0.97
N GLU A 274 3.03 21.88 1.19
CA GLU A 274 3.73 22.71 0.20
C GLU A 274 3.90 21.95 -1.12
N TRP A 275 4.26 20.67 -1.04
CA TRP A 275 4.36 19.84 -2.24
C TRP A 275 3.00 19.67 -2.92
N VAL A 276 1.94 19.45 -2.15
CA VAL A 276 0.58 19.30 -2.69
C VAL A 276 0.13 20.57 -3.41
N ARG A 277 0.44 21.73 -2.84
CA ARG A 277 0.04 23.03 -3.40
C ARG A 277 0.75 23.36 -4.72
N GLN A 278 1.90 22.76 -4.97
CA GLN A 278 2.59 22.95 -6.24
C GLN A 278 1.80 22.24 -7.33
N GLY A 279 1.64 22.91 -8.47
CA GLY A 279 0.99 22.29 -9.62
C GLY A 279 1.88 21.20 -10.21
N THR A 280 1.36 20.53 -11.23
CA THR A 280 2.05 19.42 -11.89
C THR A 280 3.47 19.82 -12.32
N LYS A 281 3.63 21.00 -12.89
CA LYS A 281 4.96 21.49 -13.34
C LYS A 281 5.91 21.69 -12.16
N GLY A 282 5.41 22.20 -11.05
CA GLY A 282 6.24 22.42 -9.86
C GLY A 282 6.72 21.12 -9.26
N ARG A 283 5.84 20.12 -9.19
CA ARG A 283 6.19 18.80 -8.68
C ARG A 283 7.23 18.11 -9.58
N GLN A 284 7.08 18.25 -10.89
CA GLN A 284 8.01 17.66 -11.86
C GLN A 284 9.40 18.27 -11.76
N SER A 285 9.48 19.55 -11.48
CA SER A 285 10.77 20.24 -11.39
C SER A 285 11.54 19.91 -10.10
N LYS A 286 10.88 19.36 -9.10
CA LYS A 286 11.53 19.03 -7.80
C LYS A 286 12.59 17.95 -7.95
N GLY A 287 12.35 16.92 -8.78
CA GLY A 287 13.34 15.88 -9.04
C GLY A 287 14.59 16.43 -9.70
N LYS A 288 14.39 17.27 -10.71
CA LYS A 288 15.53 17.92 -11.39
C LYS A 288 16.27 18.86 -10.44
N ALA A 289 15.55 19.58 -9.59
CA ALA A 289 16.16 20.47 -8.61
C ALA A 289 17.02 19.70 -7.63
N ARG A 290 16.58 18.51 -7.20
CA ARG A 290 17.37 17.67 -6.30
C ARG A 290 18.70 17.29 -6.93
N LEU A 291 18.68 16.86 -8.17
CA LEU A 291 19.92 16.47 -8.87
C LEU A 291 20.88 17.67 -9.00
N ALA A 292 20.32 18.85 -9.28
CA ALA A 292 21.13 20.07 -9.44
C ALA A 292 21.73 20.54 -8.11
N ARG A 293 21.05 20.34 -6.99
CA ARG A 293 21.52 20.81 -5.68
C ARG A 293 22.20 19.74 -4.83
N PHE A 294 22.60 18.64 -5.46
CA PHE A 294 23.19 17.52 -4.71
C PHE A 294 24.42 17.91 -3.91
N GLU A 295 25.28 18.78 -4.47
CA GLU A 295 26.49 19.22 -3.76
C GLU A 295 26.14 20.00 -2.48
N GLU A 296 25.07 20.79 -2.51
CA GLU A 296 24.59 21.48 -1.31
C GLU A 296 24.11 20.47 -0.25
N LEU A 297 23.34 19.46 -0.69
CA LEU A 297 22.87 18.41 0.22
C LEU A 297 24.03 17.70 0.90
N ASN A 298 25.13 17.56 0.18
CA ASN A 298 26.33 16.84 0.65
C ASN A 298 27.27 17.71 1.49
N SER A 299 26.94 18.98 1.73
CA SER A 299 27.78 19.87 2.52
C SER A 299 27.64 19.60 4.00
N THR A 300 28.74 19.78 4.75
CA THR A 300 28.75 19.58 6.20
C THR A 300 27.76 20.51 6.91
N GLU A 301 27.68 21.75 6.44
CA GLU A 301 26.80 22.76 7.03
C GLU A 301 25.32 22.35 6.90
N TYR A 302 24.95 21.87 5.72
CA TYR A 302 23.59 21.42 5.47
C TYR A 302 23.27 20.20 6.34
N GLN A 303 24.18 19.25 6.44
CA GLN A 303 23.98 18.05 7.25
C GLN A 303 23.76 18.39 8.72
N LYS A 304 24.51 19.33 9.26
CA LYS A 304 24.34 19.76 10.65
C LYS A 304 22.95 20.33 10.91
N ARG A 305 22.42 21.09 9.95
CA ARG A 305 21.07 21.64 10.07
C ARG A 305 20.01 20.52 10.11
N ASN A 306 20.24 19.48 9.34
CA ASN A 306 19.27 18.37 9.22
C ASN A 306 19.33 17.39 10.38
N GLU A 307 20.42 17.34 11.14
CA GLU A 307 20.55 16.45 12.29
C GLU A 307 19.47 16.69 13.34
N THR A 308 18.88 17.87 13.35
CA THR A 308 17.82 18.21 14.30
C THR A 308 16.44 17.74 13.87
N ASN A 309 16.29 17.26 12.65
CA ASN A 309 14.99 16.77 12.14
C ASN A 309 14.57 15.50 12.88
N GLU A 310 13.27 15.32 12.97
CA GLU A 310 12.69 14.19 13.71
C GLU A 310 13.21 12.84 13.18
N LEU A 311 13.19 12.64 11.87
CA LEU A 311 13.78 11.46 11.24
C LEU A 311 14.94 11.95 10.37
N PHE A 312 16.14 11.47 10.67
CA PHE A 312 17.35 11.88 9.98
C PHE A 312 18.08 10.65 9.47
N ILE A 313 18.39 10.64 8.17
CA ILE A 313 19.18 9.57 7.56
C ILE A 313 20.64 10.03 7.54
N PRO A 314 21.51 9.39 8.33
CA PRO A 314 22.90 9.84 8.40
C PRO A 314 23.61 9.67 7.07
N PRO A 315 24.48 10.61 6.71
CA PRO A 315 25.23 10.49 5.45
C PRO A 315 26.27 9.38 5.55
N GLY A 316 26.50 8.72 4.42
CA GLY A 316 27.63 7.82 4.28
C GLY A 316 28.86 8.60 3.80
N PRO A 317 29.87 7.90 3.30
CA PRO A 317 31.02 8.58 2.69
C PRO A 317 30.58 9.45 1.53
N ARG A 318 31.37 10.46 1.19
CA ARG A 318 31.07 11.34 0.06
C ARG A 318 30.96 10.53 -1.23
N LEU A 319 29.89 10.76 -1.96
CA LEU A 319 29.60 10.01 -3.18
C LEU A 319 30.26 10.68 -4.40
N GLY A 320 31.00 9.89 -5.18
CA GLY A 320 31.62 10.35 -6.41
C GLY A 320 30.64 10.37 -7.57
N ASP A 321 31.16 10.69 -8.74
CA ASP A 321 30.32 10.84 -9.95
C ASP A 321 29.75 9.50 -10.43
N LYS A 322 30.50 8.41 -10.29
CA LYS A 322 30.03 7.08 -10.69
C LYS A 322 29.32 6.41 -9.51
N VAL A 323 28.07 6.05 -9.72
CA VAL A 323 27.27 5.41 -8.69
C VAL A 323 26.97 3.96 -9.08
N LEU A 324 26.17 3.75 -10.10
CA LEU A 324 25.79 2.42 -10.55
C LEU A 324 25.62 2.43 -12.06
N GLU A 325 26.23 1.45 -12.71
CA GLU A 325 26.04 1.23 -14.15
C GLU A 325 25.65 -0.22 -14.37
N VAL A 326 24.55 -0.44 -15.08
CA VAL A 326 24.04 -1.75 -15.46
C VAL A 326 24.08 -1.82 -16.98
N SER A 327 24.72 -2.87 -17.52
CA SER A 327 24.88 -3.03 -18.95
C SER A 327 24.40 -4.41 -19.40
N ASN A 328 23.42 -4.43 -20.27
CA ASN A 328 22.90 -5.63 -20.94
C ASN A 328 22.57 -6.76 -19.96
N LEU A 329 21.95 -6.40 -18.85
CA LEU A 329 21.63 -7.34 -17.77
C LEU A 329 20.55 -8.31 -18.20
N ARG A 330 20.77 -9.59 -17.91
CA ARG A 330 19.79 -10.65 -18.17
C ARG A 330 19.72 -11.57 -16.97
N LYS A 331 18.49 -11.91 -16.58
CA LYS A 331 18.27 -12.79 -15.43
C LYS A 331 17.01 -13.61 -15.62
N SER A 332 17.09 -14.91 -15.34
CA SER A 332 15.95 -15.81 -15.40
C SER A 332 15.99 -16.81 -14.24
N TYR A 333 14.84 -17.37 -13.90
CA TYR A 333 14.72 -18.49 -12.99
C TYR A 333 13.99 -19.60 -13.73
N GLY A 334 14.70 -20.70 -13.99
CA GLY A 334 14.15 -21.78 -14.78
C GLY A 334 13.78 -21.27 -16.18
N ASP A 335 12.51 -21.41 -16.55
CA ASP A 335 12.01 -20.96 -17.84
C ASP A 335 11.39 -19.56 -17.79
N ARG A 336 11.43 -18.89 -16.63
CA ARG A 336 10.90 -17.54 -16.46
C ARG A 336 12.00 -16.50 -16.69
N LEU A 337 11.83 -15.66 -17.70
CA LEU A 337 12.75 -14.56 -17.96
C LEU A 337 12.25 -13.32 -17.18
N LEU A 338 13.03 -12.89 -16.20
CA LEU A 338 12.68 -11.74 -15.36
C LEU A 338 13.17 -10.43 -15.93
N ILE A 339 14.41 -10.42 -16.44
CA ILE A 339 15.05 -9.23 -17.01
C ILE A 339 15.70 -9.61 -18.32
N ASP A 340 15.41 -8.85 -19.38
CA ASP A 340 15.96 -9.09 -20.70
C ASP A 340 16.63 -7.82 -21.21
N ASP A 341 17.96 -7.84 -21.27
CA ASP A 341 18.78 -6.78 -21.88
C ASP A 341 18.54 -5.40 -21.28
N LEU A 342 18.67 -5.29 -19.96
CA LEU A 342 18.48 -4.02 -19.25
C LEU A 342 19.81 -3.25 -19.15
N SER A 343 19.80 -1.99 -19.54
CA SER A 343 20.95 -1.10 -19.39
C SER A 343 20.47 0.25 -18.84
N PHE A 344 21.13 0.73 -17.79
CA PHE A 344 20.87 2.05 -17.25
C PHE A 344 22.01 2.49 -16.34
N SER A 345 22.09 3.81 -16.08
CA SER A 345 23.04 4.41 -15.16
C SER A 345 22.31 5.28 -14.17
N ILE A 346 22.75 5.28 -12.93
CA ILE A 346 22.20 6.13 -11.89
C ILE A 346 23.15 7.29 -11.64
N PRO A 347 22.71 8.53 -11.84
CA PRO A 347 23.55 9.69 -11.49
C PRO A 347 23.56 9.91 -9.97
N LYS A 348 24.57 10.62 -9.49
CA LYS A 348 24.65 10.93 -8.06
C LYS A 348 23.47 11.79 -7.65
N GLY A 349 22.92 11.49 -6.49
CA GLY A 349 21.75 12.18 -5.96
C GLY A 349 20.42 11.64 -6.44
N ALA A 350 20.41 10.66 -7.34
CA ALA A 350 19.15 10.10 -7.86
C ALA A 350 18.46 9.24 -6.82
N ILE A 351 17.12 9.32 -6.83
CA ILE A 351 16.26 8.39 -6.11
C ILE A 351 15.41 7.68 -7.14
N VAL A 352 15.61 6.37 -7.27
CA VAL A 352 14.97 5.55 -8.30
C VAL A 352 13.84 4.75 -7.67
N GLY A 353 12.61 4.99 -8.12
CA GLY A 353 11.46 4.19 -7.73
C GLY A 353 11.32 2.99 -8.65
N ILE A 354 11.24 1.79 -8.07
CA ILE A 354 11.09 0.55 -8.84
C ILE A 354 9.65 0.09 -8.71
N ILE A 355 8.97 -0.03 -9.85
CA ILE A 355 7.55 -0.39 -9.89
C ILE A 355 7.36 -1.61 -10.80
N GLY A 356 6.18 -2.20 -10.70
CA GLY A 356 5.81 -3.36 -11.48
C GLY A 356 4.99 -4.33 -10.67
N PRO A 357 4.43 -5.35 -11.33
CA PRO A 357 3.59 -6.32 -10.61
C PRO A 357 4.35 -7.09 -9.55
N ASN A 358 3.64 -7.57 -8.55
CA ASN A 358 4.21 -8.50 -7.57
C ASN A 358 4.66 -9.77 -8.29
N GLY A 359 5.85 -10.26 -7.92
CA GLY A 359 6.41 -11.44 -8.54
C GLY A 359 7.17 -11.19 -9.84
N ALA A 360 7.37 -9.92 -10.21
CA ALA A 360 8.07 -9.58 -11.46
C ALA A 360 9.59 -9.68 -11.36
N GLY A 361 10.14 -9.86 -10.16
CA GLY A 361 11.58 -9.99 -9.96
C GLY A 361 12.28 -8.73 -9.50
N LYS A 362 11.54 -7.79 -8.92
CA LYS A 362 12.12 -6.51 -8.49
C LYS A 362 13.19 -6.69 -7.40
N SER A 363 12.91 -7.54 -6.43
CA SER A 363 13.86 -7.82 -5.33
C SER A 363 15.13 -8.51 -5.83
N THR A 364 15.03 -9.27 -6.93
CA THR A 364 16.18 -9.96 -7.52
C THR A 364 17.24 -8.96 -7.96
N LEU A 365 16.82 -7.80 -8.50
CA LEU A 365 17.75 -6.75 -8.89
C LEU A 365 18.59 -6.29 -7.69
N PHE A 366 17.97 -6.10 -6.53
CA PHE A 366 18.70 -5.71 -5.31
C PHE A 366 19.72 -6.76 -4.90
N ARG A 367 19.35 -8.04 -4.99
CA ARG A 367 20.28 -9.12 -4.66
C ARG A 367 21.47 -9.16 -5.63
N MET A 368 21.24 -8.85 -6.90
CA MET A 368 22.32 -8.78 -7.88
C MET A 368 23.24 -7.57 -7.65
N ILE A 369 22.66 -6.43 -7.31
CA ILE A 369 23.44 -5.21 -7.01
C ILE A 369 24.30 -5.43 -5.76
N SER A 370 23.78 -6.09 -4.74
CA SER A 370 24.50 -6.33 -3.48
C SER A 370 25.47 -7.52 -3.57
N GLY A 371 25.48 -8.24 -4.68
CA GLY A 371 26.40 -9.36 -4.88
C GLY A 371 25.93 -10.68 -4.33
N GLN A 372 24.71 -10.74 -3.80
CA GLN A 372 24.16 -11.99 -3.25
C GLN A 372 23.75 -12.97 -4.35
N GLU A 373 23.55 -12.47 -5.55
CA GLU A 373 23.12 -13.28 -6.68
C GLU A 373 23.81 -12.76 -7.93
N GLN A 374 24.12 -13.66 -8.86
CA GLN A 374 24.81 -13.27 -10.10
C GLN A 374 23.82 -13.17 -11.25
N PRO A 375 23.98 -12.20 -12.15
CA PRO A 375 23.17 -12.18 -13.38
C PRO A 375 23.56 -13.34 -14.31
N ASP A 376 22.62 -13.71 -15.17
CA ASP A 376 22.91 -14.74 -16.19
C ASP A 376 23.89 -14.20 -17.22
N SER A 377 23.75 -12.93 -17.57
CA SER A 377 24.70 -12.23 -18.44
C SER A 377 24.59 -10.74 -18.18
N GLY A 378 25.52 -9.98 -18.75
CA GLY A 378 25.60 -8.55 -18.50
C GLY A 378 26.43 -8.23 -17.27
N THR A 379 26.57 -6.93 -16.98
CA THR A 379 27.43 -6.46 -15.88
C THR A 379 26.71 -5.43 -15.02
N ILE A 380 27.04 -5.45 -13.73
CA ILE A 380 26.64 -4.44 -12.75
C ILE A 380 27.93 -3.89 -12.15
N THR A 381 28.14 -2.58 -12.30
CA THR A 381 29.34 -1.91 -11.81
C THR A 381 28.96 -0.83 -10.79
N LEU A 382 29.47 -0.95 -9.58
CA LEU A 382 29.32 0.08 -8.54
C LEU A 382 30.52 1.01 -8.56
N GLY A 383 30.27 2.29 -8.34
CA GLY A 383 31.36 3.27 -8.23
C GLY A 383 32.23 2.97 -6.98
N GLU A 384 33.48 3.41 -7.03
CA GLU A 384 34.46 3.14 -5.96
C GLU A 384 34.05 3.74 -4.62
N THR A 385 33.32 4.85 -4.64
CA THR A 385 32.91 5.55 -3.40
C THR A 385 31.58 5.03 -2.85
N VAL A 386 30.91 4.10 -3.54
CA VAL A 386 29.59 3.62 -3.14
C VAL A 386 29.69 2.68 -1.95
N LYS A 387 28.91 2.99 -0.90
CA LYS A 387 28.72 2.12 0.24
C LYS A 387 27.23 1.79 0.31
N LEU A 388 26.91 0.52 0.06
CA LEU A 388 25.51 0.06 0.03
C LEU A 388 24.97 -0.11 1.45
N ALA A 389 23.70 0.26 1.62
CA ALA A 389 22.90 -0.14 2.78
C ALA A 389 21.66 -0.84 2.25
N SER A 390 21.57 -2.14 2.50
CA SER A 390 20.51 -2.98 1.94
C SER A 390 19.68 -3.63 3.05
N VAL A 391 18.38 -3.68 2.80
CA VAL A 391 17.38 -4.16 3.76
C VAL A 391 17.47 -5.67 4.02
N ASP A 392 17.77 -6.45 3.01
CA ASP A 392 17.69 -7.93 3.11
C ASP A 392 18.58 -8.50 4.21
N GLN A 393 19.61 -7.76 4.61
CA GLN A 393 20.52 -8.22 5.65
C GLN A 393 19.87 -8.28 7.04
N PHE A 394 18.72 -7.60 7.24
CA PHE A 394 18.17 -7.40 8.59
C PHE A 394 16.77 -7.95 8.82
N ARG A 395 15.99 -8.20 7.75
CA ARG A 395 14.58 -8.56 7.89
C ARG A 395 14.36 -9.86 8.68
N ASP A 396 15.17 -10.86 8.41
CA ASP A 396 15.05 -12.18 9.04
C ASP A 396 15.98 -12.36 10.23
N SER A 397 16.77 -11.34 10.58
CA SER A 397 17.78 -11.44 11.61
C SER A 397 17.40 -10.80 12.93
N MET A 398 16.17 -10.28 13.04
CA MET A 398 15.73 -9.65 14.29
C MET A 398 15.46 -10.71 15.35
N ASP A 399 15.99 -10.48 16.55
CA ASP A 399 15.85 -11.39 17.69
C ASP A 399 14.57 -11.05 18.45
N ASN A 400 13.58 -11.93 18.37
CA ASN A 400 12.27 -11.70 18.98
C ASN A 400 12.30 -11.61 20.50
N SER A 401 13.37 -12.09 21.14
CA SER A 401 13.50 -12.07 22.60
C SER A 401 14.08 -10.75 23.13
N LYS A 402 14.66 -9.93 22.26
CA LYS A 402 15.24 -8.64 22.65
C LYS A 402 14.16 -7.56 22.68
N THR A 403 14.40 -6.50 23.46
CA THR A 403 13.58 -5.30 23.42
C THR A 403 13.92 -4.51 22.14
N VAL A 404 13.04 -3.58 21.78
CA VAL A 404 13.27 -2.68 20.64
C VAL A 404 14.59 -1.94 20.83
N TRP A 405 14.82 -1.37 22.01
CA TRP A 405 16.05 -0.64 22.31
C TRP A 405 17.28 -1.54 22.15
N GLU A 406 17.23 -2.74 22.71
CA GLU A 406 18.36 -3.69 22.60
C GLU A 406 18.64 -4.09 21.15
N GLU A 407 17.60 -4.31 20.37
CA GLU A 407 17.75 -4.72 18.97
C GLU A 407 18.45 -3.65 18.14
N VAL A 408 18.11 -2.38 18.36
CA VAL A 408 18.69 -1.27 17.61
C VAL A 408 20.06 -0.90 18.16
N SER A 409 20.18 -0.76 19.49
CA SER A 409 21.37 -0.20 20.12
C SER A 409 22.48 -1.22 20.41
N GLY A 410 22.13 -2.51 20.45
CA GLY A 410 23.07 -3.53 20.93
C GLY A 410 23.37 -3.39 22.41
N GLY A 411 22.54 -2.66 23.15
CA GLY A 411 22.73 -2.41 24.56
C GLY A 411 23.62 -1.20 24.89
N LEU A 412 24.02 -0.46 23.85
CA LEU A 412 24.88 0.71 24.04
C LEU A 412 24.07 1.98 24.30
N ASP A 413 24.49 2.79 25.26
CA ASP A 413 23.82 4.06 25.54
C ASP A 413 24.10 5.10 24.46
N ILE A 414 25.29 5.08 23.87
CA ILE A 414 25.67 5.97 22.76
C ILE A 414 25.93 5.09 21.53
N MET A 415 25.27 5.41 20.44
CA MET A 415 25.39 4.68 19.18
C MET A 415 26.17 5.48 18.16
N LYS A 416 26.91 4.78 17.33
CA LYS A 416 27.53 5.37 16.14
C LYS A 416 26.55 5.20 14.98
N ILE A 417 26.09 6.31 14.42
CA ILE A 417 25.14 6.33 13.29
C ILE A 417 25.88 6.95 12.11
N GLY A 418 26.36 6.09 11.19
CA GLY A 418 27.24 6.57 10.14
C GLY A 418 28.52 7.14 10.74
N ASN A 419 28.78 8.41 10.51
CA ASN A 419 29.94 9.11 11.08
C ASN A 419 29.63 9.94 12.33
N THR A 420 28.40 9.84 12.83
CA THR A 420 27.88 10.64 13.93
C THR A 420 27.60 9.75 15.14
N GLU A 421 27.79 10.28 16.34
CA GLU A 421 27.39 9.61 17.59
C GLU A 421 26.16 10.29 18.17
N MET A 422 25.25 9.52 18.76
CA MET A 422 24.11 10.09 19.45
C MET A 422 23.58 9.10 20.50
N PRO A 423 22.81 9.59 21.47
CA PRO A 423 22.19 8.69 22.45
C PRO A 423 21.25 7.71 21.77
N SER A 424 21.35 6.44 22.12
CA SER A 424 20.56 5.40 21.47
C SER A 424 19.08 5.57 21.72
N ARG A 425 18.69 6.02 22.91
CA ARG A 425 17.27 6.24 23.22
C ARG A 425 16.67 7.32 22.32
N ALA A 426 17.45 8.38 22.04
CA ALA A 426 17.02 9.45 21.14
C ALA A 426 16.86 8.95 19.72
N TYR A 427 17.81 8.13 19.25
CA TYR A 427 17.75 7.56 17.90
C TYR A 427 16.49 6.69 17.73
N VAL A 428 16.25 5.78 18.67
CA VAL A 428 15.08 4.90 18.63
C VAL A 428 13.79 5.72 18.69
N GLY A 429 13.78 6.80 19.45
CA GLY A 429 12.64 7.69 19.56
C GLY A 429 12.26 8.36 18.25
N ARG A 430 13.23 8.53 17.34
CA ARG A 430 12.97 9.12 16.02
C ARG A 430 12.07 8.24 15.15
N PHE A 431 11.97 6.96 15.48
CA PHE A 431 11.14 6.00 14.74
C PHE A 431 9.82 5.76 15.48
N ASN A 432 9.42 6.73 16.30
CA ASN A 432 8.16 6.74 17.03
C ASN A 432 8.04 5.61 18.07
N PHE A 433 9.17 5.21 18.65
CA PHE A 433 9.22 4.33 19.82
C PHE A 433 9.55 5.21 21.04
N LYS A 434 8.52 5.63 21.75
CA LYS A 434 8.69 6.55 22.89
C LYS A 434 8.34 5.87 24.19
N GLY A 435 9.11 6.24 25.26
CA GLY A 435 8.79 5.70 26.58
C GLY A 435 8.81 4.17 26.66
N UNK A 436 7.96 3.68 26.97
CA UNK A 436 7.77 2.37 27.12
C UNK A 436 7.87 1.53 25.96
N ASP A 437 7.46 2.13 25.03
CA ASP A 437 7.51 1.35 23.80
C ASP A 437 8.88 0.78 23.48
N GLN A 438 9.93 1.45 23.92
CA GLN A 438 11.28 0.96 23.66
C GLN A 438 11.60 -0.32 24.42
N GLY A 439 10.85 -0.59 25.47
CA GLY A 439 10.98 -1.82 26.25
C GLY A 439 10.16 -3.00 25.74
N LYS A 440 9.35 -2.80 24.69
CA LYS A 440 8.58 -3.91 24.10
C LYS A 440 9.51 -4.94 23.48
N ARG A 441 9.11 -6.21 23.57
CA ARG A 441 9.85 -7.28 22.88
C ARG A 441 9.58 -7.21 21.39
N VAL A 442 10.61 -7.48 20.60
CA VAL A 442 10.50 -7.48 19.13
C VAL A 442 9.40 -8.43 18.66
N GLY A 443 9.28 -9.59 19.30
CA GLY A 443 8.26 -10.58 18.94
C GLY A 443 6.83 -10.13 19.19
N GLU A 444 6.63 -9.09 20.01
CA GLU A 444 5.31 -8.58 20.35
C GLU A 444 4.88 -7.40 19.48
N LEU A 445 5.72 -6.97 18.56
CA LEU A 445 5.43 -5.79 17.74
C LEU A 445 4.40 -6.08 16.65
N SER A 446 3.57 -5.09 16.36
CA SER A 446 2.68 -5.12 15.21
C SER A 446 3.49 -5.04 13.91
N GLY A 447 2.84 -5.29 12.77
CA GLY A 447 3.49 -5.17 11.46
C GLY A 447 4.09 -3.78 11.23
N GLY A 448 3.35 -2.74 11.56
CA GLY A 448 3.83 -1.37 11.41
C GLY A 448 5.00 -1.06 12.33
N GLU A 449 4.94 -1.53 13.58
CA GLU A 449 6.04 -1.36 14.53
C GLU A 449 7.29 -2.10 14.06
N ARG A 450 7.13 -3.32 13.53
CA ARG A 450 8.28 -4.07 12.98
C ARG A 450 8.87 -3.34 11.77
N GLY A 451 8.04 -2.73 10.93
CA GLY A 451 8.52 -1.94 9.80
C GLY A 451 9.35 -0.75 10.24
N ARG A 452 8.90 -0.04 11.27
CA ARG A 452 9.67 1.09 11.82
C ARG A 452 10.99 0.64 12.46
N LEU A 453 10.95 -0.50 13.15
CA LEU A 453 12.18 -1.06 13.75
C LEU A 453 13.18 -1.43 12.65
N HIS A 454 12.68 -2.03 11.59
CA HIS A 454 13.50 -2.42 10.45
C HIS A 454 14.17 -1.20 9.82
N LEU A 455 13.41 -0.11 9.63
CA LEU A 455 13.96 1.16 9.14
C LEU A 455 15.05 1.69 10.08
N ALA A 456 14.82 1.63 11.38
CA ALA A 456 15.79 2.12 12.36
C ALA A 456 17.11 1.36 12.25
N LYS A 457 17.05 0.05 12.08
CA LYS A 457 18.24 -0.76 11.92
C LYS A 457 18.95 -0.47 10.59
N LEU A 458 18.19 -0.37 9.51
CA LEU A 458 18.75 -0.11 8.20
C LEU A 458 19.46 1.23 8.12
N LEU A 459 18.81 2.28 8.61
CA LEU A 459 19.32 3.63 8.43
C LEU A 459 20.53 3.95 9.33
N GLN A 460 20.81 3.13 10.35
CA GLN A 460 21.99 3.36 11.17
C GLN A 460 23.29 2.94 10.47
N VAL A 461 23.22 2.18 9.40
CA VAL A 461 24.41 1.64 8.72
C VAL A 461 25.30 2.74 8.13
N GLY A 462 24.73 3.83 7.66
CA GLY A 462 25.50 4.94 7.15
C GLY A 462 25.99 4.78 5.70
N GLY A 463 25.21 4.10 4.87
CA GLY A 463 25.52 3.99 3.46
C GLY A 463 25.19 5.25 2.68
N ASN A 464 25.78 5.39 1.49
CA ASN A 464 25.46 6.49 0.58
C ASN A 464 24.66 6.01 -0.63
N MET A 465 24.30 4.72 -0.67
CA MET A 465 23.40 4.14 -1.66
C MET A 465 22.47 3.19 -0.92
N LEU A 466 21.22 3.59 -0.78
CA LEU A 466 20.23 2.82 -0.02
C LEU A 466 19.44 1.93 -0.98
N LEU A 467 19.26 0.67 -0.61
CA LEU A 467 18.39 -0.27 -1.32
C LEU A 467 17.21 -0.60 -0.38
N LEU A 468 16.06 -0.01 -0.65
CA LEU A 468 14.88 -0.11 0.21
C LEU A 468 13.82 -0.98 -0.47
N ASP A 469 13.57 -2.17 0.07
CA ASP A 469 12.59 -3.10 -0.52
C ASP A 469 11.28 -2.99 0.26
N GLU A 470 10.31 -2.36 -0.36
CA GLU A 470 8.96 -2.16 0.20
C GLU A 470 9.01 -1.50 1.59
N PRO A 471 9.76 -0.37 1.73
CA PRO A 471 9.85 0.27 3.06
C PRO A 471 8.55 0.92 3.49
N THR A 472 7.64 1.17 2.55
CA THR A 472 6.38 1.83 2.82
C THR A 472 5.29 0.89 3.35
N ASN A 473 5.49 -0.44 3.22
CA ASN A 473 4.49 -1.40 3.68
C ASN A 473 4.31 -1.31 5.20
N ASP A 474 3.05 -1.27 5.61
CA ASP A 474 2.64 -1.28 7.03
C ASP A 474 3.02 -0.03 7.82
N LEU A 475 3.57 1.01 7.18
CA LEU A 475 3.85 2.27 7.87
C LEU A 475 2.60 3.15 7.86
N ASP A 476 2.37 3.86 8.99
CA ASP A 476 1.32 4.87 9.00
C ASP A 476 1.75 6.11 8.23
N ILE A 477 0.80 6.97 7.91
CA ILE A 477 1.05 8.14 7.06
C ILE A 477 2.06 9.09 7.70
N GLU A 478 2.01 9.24 9.02
CA GLU A 478 2.95 10.12 9.73
C GLU A 478 4.39 9.63 9.57
N THR A 479 4.62 8.33 9.68
CA THR A 479 5.95 7.74 9.48
C THR A 479 6.37 7.81 8.01
N LEU A 480 5.44 7.57 7.08
CA LEU A 480 5.70 7.72 5.64
C LEU A 480 6.15 9.14 5.31
N ARG A 481 5.44 10.13 5.86
CA ARG A 481 5.78 11.53 5.64
C ARG A 481 7.17 11.86 6.15
N ALA A 482 7.50 11.37 7.34
CA ALA A 482 8.83 11.58 7.92
C ALA A 482 9.92 10.94 7.07
N LEU A 483 9.68 9.73 6.56
CA LEU A 483 10.63 9.05 5.69
C LEU A 483 10.83 9.81 4.38
N GLU A 484 9.76 10.30 3.79
CA GLU A 484 9.83 11.12 2.57
C GLU A 484 10.69 12.35 2.80
N ASN A 485 10.40 13.07 3.88
CA ASN A 485 11.14 14.28 4.21
C ASN A 485 12.63 13.99 4.43
N ALA A 486 12.93 12.87 5.11
CA ALA A 486 14.32 12.47 5.36
C ALA A 486 15.04 12.09 4.05
N LEU A 487 14.38 11.37 3.16
CA LEU A 487 14.99 10.98 1.88
C LEU A 487 15.26 12.19 1.00
N LEU A 488 14.37 13.18 1.02
CA LEU A 488 14.57 14.42 0.23
C LEU A 488 15.80 15.20 0.68
N GLU A 489 16.18 15.05 1.95
CA GLU A 489 17.36 15.73 2.51
C GLU A 489 18.59 14.83 2.54
N PHE A 490 18.49 13.59 2.11
CA PHE A 490 19.57 12.60 2.16
C PHE A 490 20.64 12.91 1.09
N PRO A 491 21.93 13.01 1.49
CA PRO A 491 23.00 13.31 0.53
C PRO A 491 23.58 12.05 -0.10
N GLY A 492 22.75 11.27 -0.75
CA GLY A 492 23.17 10.05 -1.42
C GLY A 492 22.13 9.64 -2.42
N CYS A 493 22.24 8.40 -2.89
CA CYS A 493 21.28 7.80 -3.81
C CYS A 493 20.45 6.76 -3.10
N ALA A 494 19.28 6.50 -3.65
CA ALA A 494 18.42 5.43 -3.15
C ALA A 494 17.72 4.75 -4.31
N MET A 495 17.50 3.45 -4.17
CA MET A 495 16.59 2.70 -5.03
C MET A 495 15.51 2.13 -4.12
N VAL A 496 14.25 2.39 -4.45
CA VAL A 496 13.11 2.05 -3.59
C VAL A 496 12.09 1.25 -4.37
N ILE A 497 11.86 0.01 -3.94
CA ILE A 497 10.77 -0.80 -4.47
C ILE A 497 9.52 -0.41 -3.66
N SER A 498 8.51 0.16 -4.32
CA SER A 498 7.30 0.59 -3.62
C SER A 498 6.11 0.60 -4.56
N HIS A 499 4.94 0.34 -4.01
CA HIS A 499 3.68 0.49 -4.70
C HIS A 499 2.95 1.78 -4.28
N ASP A 500 3.58 2.57 -3.43
CA ASP A 500 2.98 3.81 -2.92
C ASP A 500 3.25 4.94 -3.90
N ARG A 501 2.23 5.28 -4.70
CA ARG A 501 2.34 6.28 -5.76
C ARG A 501 2.66 7.67 -5.22
N TRP A 502 2.06 8.05 -4.10
CA TRP A 502 2.28 9.36 -3.47
C TRP A 502 3.74 9.49 -3.01
N PHE A 503 4.25 8.44 -2.37
CA PHE A 503 5.64 8.36 -1.94
C PHE A 503 6.57 8.53 -3.14
N LEU A 504 6.32 7.76 -4.20
CA LEU A 504 7.15 7.80 -5.42
C LEU A 504 7.10 9.17 -6.10
N ASP A 505 5.93 9.81 -6.11
CA ASP A 505 5.82 11.15 -6.69
C ASP A 505 6.61 12.18 -5.90
N ARG A 506 6.60 12.06 -4.57
CA ARG A 506 7.31 13.04 -3.73
C ARG A 506 8.82 12.90 -3.84
N ILE A 507 9.35 11.67 -3.94
CA ILE A 507 10.80 11.47 -3.78
C ILE A 507 11.53 11.04 -5.04
N ALA A 508 10.88 10.37 -5.99
CA ALA A 508 11.59 9.75 -7.11
C ALA A 508 12.06 10.77 -8.15
N THR A 509 13.31 10.65 -8.55
CA THR A 509 13.86 11.38 -9.69
C THR A 509 13.78 10.54 -10.98
N HIS A 510 13.73 9.22 -10.80
CA HIS A 510 13.70 8.25 -11.91
C HIS A 510 12.76 7.11 -11.55
N ILE A 511 12.22 6.45 -12.56
CA ILE A 511 11.37 5.25 -12.39
C ILE A 511 11.98 4.10 -13.18
N LEU A 512 12.02 2.93 -12.59
CA LEU A 512 12.41 1.69 -13.23
C LEU A 512 11.16 0.78 -13.22
N ASP A 513 10.60 0.53 -14.40
CA ASP A 513 9.31 -0.16 -14.53
C ASP A 513 9.48 -1.55 -15.11
N TYR A 514 9.14 -2.57 -14.31
CA TYR A 514 9.10 -3.96 -14.73
C TYR A 514 7.80 -4.20 -15.51
N GLN A 515 7.95 -4.50 -16.79
CA GLN A 515 6.84 -4.77 -17.70
C GLN A 515 6.76 -6.27 -18.00
N ASP A 516 5.86 -6.67 -18.88
CA ASP A 516 5.73 -8.08 -19.27
C ASP A 516 6.93 -8.57 -20.07
N GLU A 517 7.17 -9.87 -20.01
CA GLU A 517 8.14 -10.60 -20.84
C GLU A 517 9.59 -10.18 -20.61
N GLY A 518 9.93 -9.78 -19.40
CA GLY A 518 11.29 -9.42 -19.03
C GLY A 518 11.70 -8.02 -19.43
N LYS A 519 10.81 -7.24 -20.00
CA LYS A 519 11.10 -5.86 -20.37
C LYS A 519 11.10 -4.97 -19.14
N VAL A 520 12.18 -4.21 -18.95
CA VAL A 520 12.31 -3.25 -17.84
C VAL A 520 12.72 -1.92 -18.46
N GLU A 521 12.00 -0.87 -18.12
CA GLU A 521 12.24 0.46 -18.70
C GLU A 521 12.70 1.44 -17.63
N PHE A 522 13.76 2.20 -17.95
CA PHE A 522 14.31 3.24 -17.07
C PHE A 522 13.89 4.61 -17.60
N PHE A 523 13.28 5.42 -16.75
CA PHE A 523 12.68 6.71 -17.14
C PHE A 523 13.13 7.80 -16.18
N GLU A 524 13.49 8.97 -16.71
CA GLU A 524 13.84 10.14 -15.89
C GLU A 524 12.57 10.93 -15.59
N GLY A 525 12.14 10.96 -14.33
CA GLY A 525 10.96 11.66 -13.88
C GLY A 525 10.30 10.92 -12.72
N ASN A 526 9.24 11.50 -12.20
CA ASN A 526 8.49 10.88 -11.08
C ASN A 526 7.41 9.93 -11.62
N PHE A 527 6.61 9.37 -10.71
CA PHE A 527 5.61 8.37 -11.09
C PHE A 527 4.54 8.94 -12.03
N THR A 528 4.05 10.14 -11.75
CA THR A 528 3.01 10.77 -12.59
C THR A 528 3.56 11.09 -13.98
N GLU A 529 4.79 11.60 -14.08
CA GLU A 529 5.43 11.85 -15.37
C GLU A 529 5.58 10.56 -16.18
N TYR A 530 5.92 9.47 -15.50
CA TYR A 530 6.07 8.18 -16.17
C TYR A 530 4.72 7.66 -16.69
N GLU A 531 3.65 7.79 -15.90
CA GLU A 531 2.31 7.39 -16.34
C GLU A 531 1.88 8.18 -17.57
N GLU A 532 2.16 9.49 -17.60
CA GLU A 532 1.85 10.34 -18.74
C GLU A 532 2.64 9.90 -19.98
N TYR A 533 3.92 9.56 -19.77
CA TYR A 533 4.78 9.05 -20.83
C TYR A 533 4.23 7.74 -21.42
N LYS A 534 3.83 6.80 -20.58
CA LYS A 534 3.23 5.53 -21.02
C LYS A 534 1.95 5.77 -21.82
N LYS A 535 1.12 6.67 -21.35
CA LYS A 535 -0.14 7.00 -22.00
C LYS A 535 0.08 7.56 -23.40
N ARG A 536 1.08 8.42 -23.56
CA ARG A 536 1.43 9.03 -24.87
C ARG A 536 2.04 8.03 -25.83
N THR A 537 2.90 7.14 -25.34
CA THR A 537 3.68 6.25 -26.21
C THR A 537 3.03 4.91 -26.47
N LEU A 538 2.28 4.38 -25.49
CA LEU A 538 1.71 3.02 -25.55
C LEU A 538 0.18 3.02 -25.58
N GLY A 539 -0.45 4.18 -25.43
CA GLY A 539 -1.90 4.30 -25.38
C GLY A 539 -2.47 4.14 -24.00
N ALA A 540 -3.75 4.51 -23.82
CA ALA A 540 -4.42 4.46 -22.53
C ALA A 540 -4.53 3.05 -21.96
N ASP A 541 -4.64 2.05 -22.84
CA ASP A 541 -4.75 0.64 -22.41
C ASP A 541 -3.51 0.12 -21.69
N ALA A 542 -2.36 0.76 -21.88
CA ALA A 542 -1.12 0.37 -21.21
C ALA A 542 -1.18 0.56 -19.70
N LEU A 543 -2.11 1.38 -19.20
CA LEU A 543 -2.28 1.63 -17.77
C LEU A 543 -3.25 0.65 -17.11
N GLU A 544 -3.97 -0.17 -17.90
CA GLU A 544 -4.90 -1.15 -17.36
C GLU A 544 -4.13 -2.37 -16.82
N PRO A 545 -4.38 -2.77 -15.58
CA PRO A 545 -3.66 -3.92 -15.03
C PRO A 545 -4.08 -5.24 -15.68
N LYS A 546 -3.13 -6.13 -15.84
CA LYS A 546 -3.33 -7.45 -16.42
C LYS A 546 -2.57 -8.48 -15.61
N ARG A 547 -2.97 -9.74 -15.72
CA ARG A 547 -2.24 -10.82 -15.04
C ARG A 547 -0.84 -10.93 -15.64
N ILE A 548 0.15 -11.26 -14.78
CA ILE A 548 1.57 -11.30 -15.17
C ILE A 548 1.80 -12.40 -16.20
N LYS A 549 2.53 -12.07 -17.25
CA LYS A 549 3.00 -13.02 -18.26
C LYS A 549 4.51 -13.09 -18.23
N TYR A 550 5.04 -14.29 -18.27
CA TYR A 550 6.48 -14.53 -18.33
C TYR A 550 6.84 -15.04 -19.71
N LYS A 551 7.92 -14.49 -20.25
CA LYS A 551 8.46 -14.97 -21.51
C LYS A 551 9.16 -16.30 -21.27
N ARG A 552 8.78 -17.32 -22.01
CA ARG A 552 9.43 -18.63 -21.92
C ARG A 552 10.72 -18.60 -22.71
N ILE A 553 11.76 -19.16 -22.14
CA ILE A 553 13.07 -19.27 -22.82
C ILE A 553 12.99 -20.48 -23.73
N ALA A 554 13.32 -20.29 -25.01
CA ALA A 554 13.38 -21.40 -25.95
C ALA A 554 14.50 -22.35 -25.51
N LYS A 555 14.21 -23.67 -25.50
CA LYS A 555 15.19 -24.71 -25.15
C LYS A 555 16.24 -24.84 -26.24
#